data_beadce0822dde1bbe50185b178c885f6
#
_entry.id   beadce0822dde1bbe50185b178c885f6
#
_cell.length_a   1.000
_cell.length_b   1.000
_cell.length_c   1.000
_cell.angle_alpha   90.00
_cell.angle_beta   90.00
_cell.angle_gamma   90.00
#
_symmetry.space_group_name_H-M   'P 1'
#
loop_
_entity.id
_entity.type
_entity.pdbx_description
1 polymer ?
#
loop_
_entity_poly.entity_id
_entity_poly.type
_entity_poly.pdbx_seq_one_letter_code
_entity_poly.pdbx_strand_id
1 'polypeptide(L)'
;IVNCRILPEESRQTVQDRIVAAIADTGVKVTIERADSTSPSSPLTPELVRAIEAATQEVFPGTPVVPTMSTGATDGAYFRAAGIPVYGVS
;
A
#
# COMPACT_ATOMS: atom_id res chain seq x y z
N ILE A 1 -19.76 0.25 10.40
CA ILE A 1 -18.64 -0.33 9.63
C ILE A 1 -17.65 0.76 9.36
N VAL A 2 -16.37 0.49 9.60
CA VAL A 2 -15.24 1.37 9.31
C VAL A 2 -14.35 0.70 8.29
N ASN A 3 -13.97 1.42 7.23
CA ASN A 3 -13.02 0.92 6.23
C ASN A 3 -11.64 1.54 6.53
N CYS A 4 -10.66 0.70 6.81
CA CYS A 4 -9.29 1.13 7.08
C CYS A 4 -8.38 0.78 5.90
N ARG A 5 -7.62 1.77 5.43
CA ARG A 5 -6.54 1.58 4.47
C ARG A 5 -5.24 1.44 5.24
N ILE A 6 -4.72 0.22 5.31
CA ILE A 6 -3.58 -0.16 6.16
C ILE A 6 -2.31 -0.09 5.34
N LEU A 7 -1.23 0.39 5.93
CA LEU A 7 0.09 0.37 5.32
C LEU A 7 0.57 -1.07 5.08
N PRO A 8 1.35 -1.35 4.03
CA PRO A 8 1.77 -2.71 3.68
C PRO A 8 2.46 -3.48 4.81
N GLU A 9 3.24 -2.80 5.63
CA GLU A 9 4.01 -3.40 6.73
C GLU A 9 3.24 -3.42 8.06
N GLU A 10 2.03 -2.85 8.12
CA GLU A 10 1.25 -2.79 9.34
C GLU A 10 0.28 -3.98 9.44
N SER A 11 0.20 -4.60 10.63
CA SER A 11 -0.71 -5.72 10.82
C SER A 11 -2.14 -5.22 11.11
N ARG A 12 -3.13 -6.00 10.65
CA ARG A 12 -4.53 -5.74 10.95
C ARG A 12 -4.83 -5.75 12.44
N GLN A 13 -4.15 -6.61 13.19
CA GLN A 13 -4.29 -6.70 14.63
C GLN A 13 -3.84 -5.41 15.30
N THR A 14 -2.71 -4.85 14.88
CA THR A 14 -2.22 -3.57 15.39
C THR A 14 -3.23 -2.45 15.15
N VAL A 15 -3.84 -2.41 13.96
CA VAL A 15 -4.88 -1.40 13.64
C VAL A 15 -6.13 -1.62 14.49
N GLN A 16 -6.59 -2.85 14.65
CA GLN A 16 -7.73 -3.17 15.50
C GLN A 16 -7.47 -2.76 16.95
N ASP A 17 -6.31 -3.06 17.50
CA ASP A 17 -5.94 -2.71 18.88
C ASP A 17 -5.91 -1.18 19.08
N ARG A 18 -5.40 -0.42 18.10
CA ARG A 18 -5.45 1.04 18.11
C ARG A 18 -6.88 1.59 18.08
N ILE A 19 -7.76 0.98 17.28
CA ILE A 19 -9.16 1.38 17.23
C ILE A 19 -9.83 1.11 18.58
N VAL A 20 -9.63 -0.07 19.15
CA VAL A 20 -10.16 -0.42 20.49
C VAL A 20 -9.67 0.58 21.55
N ALA A 21 -8.38 0.89 21.55
CA ALA A 21 -7.79 1.86 22.47
C ALA A 21 -8.36 3.28 22.27
N ALA A 22 -8.61 3.69 21.03
CA ALA A 22 -9.18 5.00 20.71
C ALA A 22 -10.64 5.14 21.13
N ILE A 23 -11.43 4.05 20.98
CA ILE A 23 -12.83 4.02 21.42
C ILE A 23 -12.92 4.08 22.95
N ALA A 24 -12.01 3.41 23.65
CA ALA A 24 -11.93 3.39 25.13
C ALA A 24 -13.24 3.04 25.83
N ASP A 25 -14.09 2.23 25.20
CA ASP A 25 -15.39 1.78 25.72
C ASP A 25 -15.49 0.26 25.64
N THR A 26 -15.54 -0.40 26.80
CA THR A 26 -15.64 -1.87 26.90
C THR A 26 -16.99 -2.44 26.45
N GLY A 27 -18.01 -1.61 26.32
CA GLY A 27 -19.30 -1.99 25.75
C GLY A 27 -19.30 -2.10 24.22
N VAL A 28 -18.23 -1.60 23.55
CA VAL A 28 -18.08 -1.64 22.10
C VAL A 28 -17.19 -2.78 21.69
N LYS A 29 -17.72 -3.71 20.90
CA LYS A 29 -16.94 -4.82 20.32
C LYS A 29 -16.46 -4.46 18.91
N VAL A 30 -15.15 -4.44 18.73
CA VAL A 30 -14.51 -4.24 17.41
C VAL A 30 -14.13 -5.58 16.81
N THR A 31 -14.61 -5.87 15.60
CA THR A 31 -14.31 -7.12 14.89
C THR A 31 -13.83 -6.83 13.48
N ILE A 32 -12.92 -7.66 12.97
CA ILE A 32 -12.51 -7.62 11.57
C ILE A 32 -13.55 -8.40 10.75
N GLU A 33 -14.29 -7.71 9.89
CA GLU A 33 -15.36 -8.28 9.07
C GLU A 33 -14.81 -9.02 7.85
N ARG A 34 -13.82 -8.45 7.18
CA ARG A 34 -13.17 -9.03 6.00
C ARG A 34 -11.67 -9.07 6.19
N ALA A 35 -11.11 -10.23 5.94
CA ALA A 35 -9.68 -10.46 5.95
C ALA A 35 -9.18 -10.66 4.51
N ASP A 36 -9.12 -9.58 3.73
CA ASP A 36 -8.45 -9.62 2.43
C ASP A 36 -6.95 -9.90 2.64
N SER A 37 -6.30 -10.49 1.64
CA SER A 37 -4.88 -10.80 1.72
C SER A 37 -4.04 -9.53 1.95
N THR A 38 -3.09 -9.60 2.87
CA THR A 38 -2.05 -8.58 2.95
C THR A 38 -1.12 -8.71 1.74
N SER A 39 -0.75 -7.58 1.16
CA SER A 39 0.17 -7.54 0.04
C SER A 39 1.39 -6.71 0.45
N PRO A 40 2.61 -7.23 0.30
CA PRO A 40 3.81 -6.44 0.56
C PRO A 40 3.93 -5.27 -0.42
N SER A 41 4.73 -4.27 -0.07
CA SER A 41 5.15 -3.24 -1.02
C SER A 41 6.04 -3.83 -2.12
N SER A 42 5.98 -3.26 -3.33
CA SER A 42 6.95 -3.61 -4.38
C SER A 42 8.29 -2.91 -4.11
N PRO A 43 9.43 -3.62 -4.18
CA PRO A 43 10.73 -3.01 -3.90
C PRO A 43 11.12 -2.00 -5.01
N LEU A 44 11.58 -0.82 -4.62
CA LEU A 44 12.13 0.17 -5.55
C LEU A 44 13.59 -0.20 -5.88
N THR A 45 13.78 -1.00 -6.92
CA THR A 45 15.13 -1.34 -7.36
C THR A 45 15.76 -0.18 -8.15
N PRO A 46 17.09 0.06 -8.01
CA PRO A 46 17.76 1.13 -8.76
C PRO A 46 17.63 1.00 -10.27
N GLU A 47 17.53 -0.20 -10.78
CA GLU A 47 17.34 -0.49 -12.21
C GLU A 47 15.97 0.00 -12.69
N LEU A 48 14.90 -0.31 -11.95
CA LEU A 48 13.55 0.15 -12.25
C LEU A 48 13.47 1.68 -12.20
N VAL A 49 13.99 2.28 -11.13
CA VAL A 49 13.96 3.74 -10.95
C VAL A 49 14.65 4.43 -12.13
N ARG A 50 15.84 3.99 -12.50
CA ARG A 50 16.57 4.53 -13.67
C ARG A 50 15.80 4.39 -14.98
N ALA A 51 15.12 3.26 -15.19
CA ALA A 51 14.33 3.04 -16.40
C ALA A 51 13.14 4.02 -16.47
N ILE A 52 12.44 4.22 -15.35
CA ILE A 52 11.32 5.16 -15.27
C ILE A 52 11.84 6.61 -15.44
N GLU A 53 12.92 6.97 -14.78
CA GLU A 53 13.54 8.30 -14.91
C GLU A 53 13.93 8.58 -16.36
N ALA A 54 14.60 7.63 -17.04
CA ALA A 54 15.00 7.78 -18.43
C ALA A 54 13.79 8.01 -19.34
N ALA A 55 12.75 7.19 -19.21
CA ALA A 55 11.52 7.37 -19.98
C ALA A 55 10.81 8.68 -19.66
N THR A 56 10.80 9.10 -18.40
CA THR A 56 10.21 10.38 -18.00
C THR A 56 10.98 11.56 -18.60
N GLN A 57 12.31 11.53 -18.59
CA GLN A 57 13.12 12.60 -19.16
C GLN A 57 12.98 12.71 -20.69
N GLU A 58 12.70 11.60 -21.37
CA GLU A 58 12.44 11.63 -22.81
C GLU A 58 11.13 12.35 -23.16
N VAL A 59 10.08 12.13 -22.38
CA VAL A 59 8.74 12.67 -22.64
C VAL A 59 8.53 14.02 -21.93
N PHE A 60 9.05 14.18 -20.72
CA PHE A 60 8.89 15.34 -19.85
C PHE A 60 10.25 15.80 -19.29
N PRO A 61 11.09 16.45 -20.09
CA PRO A 61 12.42 16.88 -19.65
C PRO A 61 12.38 17.76 -18.40
N GLY A 62 13.23 17.45 -17.43
CA GLY A 62 13.33 18.22 -16.18
C GLY A 62 12.30 17.83 -15.10
N THR A 63 11.40 16.88 -15.37
CA THR A 63 10.40 16.41 -14.41
C THR A 63 11.03 15.36 -13.49
N PRO A 64 10.99 15.54 -12.15
CA PRO A 64 11.48 14.52 -11.22
C PRO A 64 10.53 13.34 -11.12
N VAL A 65 11.07 12.13 -10.93
CA VAL A 65 10.30 10.94 -10.58
C VAL A 65 10.29 10.80 -9.05
N VAL A 66 9.10 10.79 -8.48
CA VAL A 66 8.92 10.69 -7.03
C VAL A 66 8.11 9.43 -6.71
N PRO A 67 8.66 8.50 -5.92
CA PRO A 67 7.90 7.35 -5.46
C PRO A 67 6.76 7.77 -4.55
N THR A 68 5.56 7.30 -4.84
CA THR A 68 4.37 7.54 -4.02
C THR A 68 3.64 6.24 -3.73
N MET A 69 2.80 6.27 -2.72
CA MET A 69 1.91 5.16 -2.41
C MET A 69 0.46 5.60 -2.61
N SER A 70 -0.25 4.88 -3.46
CA SER A 70 -1.69 5.08 -3.62
C SER A 70 -2.47 4.34 -2.54
N THR A 71 -3.47 5.00 -1.97
CA THR A 71 -4.43 4.38 -1.03
C THR A 71 -5.51 3.56 -1.74
N GLY A 72 -5.54 3.55 -3.08
CA GLY A 72 -6.44 2.74 -3.89
C GLY A 72 -6.08 1.26 -3.85
N ALA A 73 -7.10 0.40 -3.93
CA ALA A 73 -6.89 -1.02 -4.13
C ALA A 73 -6.77 -1.32 -5.63
N THR A 74 -5.85 -2.20 -6.01
CA THR A 74 -5.65 -2.68 -7.38
C THR A 74 -5.42 -4.17 -7.38
N ASP A 75 -5.64 -4.83 -8.52
CA ASP A 75 -5.34 -6.25 -8.71
C ASP A 75 -3.84 -6.56 -8.54
N GLY A 76 -2.99 -5.55 -8.57
CA GLY A 76 -1.57 -5.66 -8.25
C GLY A 76 -1.30 -6.29 -6.88
N ALA A 77 -2.25 -6.22 -5.94
CA ALA A 77 -2.14 -6.87 -4.63
C ALA A 77 -1.97 -8.39 -4.74
N TYR A 78 -2.69 -9.04 -5.66
CA TYR A 78 -2.61 -10.49 -5.88
C TYR A 78 -1.24 -10.91 -6.45
N PHE A 79 -0.73 -10.13 -7.40
CA PHE A 79 0.59 -10.38 -7.98
C PHE A 79 1.70 -10.20 -6.94
N ARG A 80 1.66 -9.13 -6.15
CA ARG A 80 2.64 -8.90 -5.07
C ARG A 80 2.59 -9.98 -4.01
N ALA A 81 1.39 -10.47 -3.65
CA ALA A 81 1.24 -11.60 -2.74
C ALA A 81 1.86 -12.89 -3.29
N ALA A 82 1.90 -13.05 -4.62
CA ALA A 82 2.58 -14.14 -5.33
C ALA A 82 4.09 -13.86 -5.56
N GLY A 83 4.66 -12.79 -5.02
CA GLY A 83 6.06 -12.43 -5.16
C GLY A 83 6.41 -11.70 -6.46
N ILE A 84 5.42 -11.25 -7.23
CA ILE A 84 5.62 -10.52 -8.47
C ILE A 84 5.46 -9.02 -8.19
N PRO A 85 6.51 -8.21 -8.32
CA PRO A 85 6.42 -6.76 -8.12
C PRO A 85 5.49 -6.10 -9.13
N VAL A 86 4.68 -5.14 -8.67
CA VAL A 86 3.77 -4.37 -9.53
C VAL A 86 3.91 -2.90 -9.20
N TYR A 87 4.05 -2.08 -10.24
CA TYR A 87 4.23 -0.64 -10.14
C TYR A 87 3.18 0.07 -10.99
N GLY A 88 2.68 1.18 -10.50
CA GLY A 88 1.91 2.14 -11.28
C GLY A 88 2.80 3.33 -11.63
N VAL A 89 2.66 3.83 -12.84
CA VAL A 89 3.32 5.06 -13.30
C VAL A 89 2.24 6.02 -13.78
N SER A 90 2.23 7.25 -13.27
CA SER A 90 1.25 8.29 -13.62
C SER A 90 1.90 9.65 -13.74
#